data_f5d932125cad26afd70a53c95f911bc4
#
_entry.id   f5d932125cad26afd70a53c95f911bc4
#
_cell.length_a   1.000
_cell.length_b   1.000
_cell.length_c   1.000
_cell.angle_alpha   90.00
_cell.angle_beta   90.00
_cell.angle_gamma   90.00
#
_symmetry.space_group_name_H-M   'P 1'
#
loop_
_entity.id
_entity.type
_entity.pdbx_description
1 polymer ?
#
loop_
_entity_poly.entity_id
_entity_poly.type
_entity_poly.pdbx_seq_one_letter_code
_entity_poly.pdbx_strand_id
1 'polypeptide(L)'
;MKFEAAAAWILDSLATAVLVFDESTTVVYLNHACEVLFAHSARHVCGRSVHELIRNSEVLADHLMQTLVTEQVTLHRGCLLELPDAPDLRVNCNFTPVTDAAGQACVLVELRKVDYHLRIEQEEHLITQQQATHDLIRGLAHEIKNPLGGLRGAAQLLEREIREDALHEYTQIIIAEADRLRALMDNM
;
A
#
# COMPACT_ATOMS: atom_id res chain seq x y z
N MET A 1 19.95 -36.08 7.70
CA MET A 1 21.25 -35.36 7.65
C MET A 1 21.46 -34.50 6.42
N LYS A 2 21.38 -34.95 5.16
CA LYS A 2 21.58 -34.02 3.99
C LYS A 2 20.42 -33.01 3.78
N PHE A 3 19.21 -33.37 4.09
CA PHE A 3 18.02 -32.49 3.91
C PHE A 3 17.92 -31.41 5.00
N GLU A 4 18.25 -31.69 6.24
CA GLU A 4 18.24 -30.73 7.34
C GLU A 4 19.28 -29.61 7.14
N ALA A 5 20.50 -30.00 6.72
CA ALA A 5 21.53 -29.02 6.37
C ALA A 5 21.15 -28.16 5.14
N ALA A 6 20.41 -28.74 4.18
CA ALA A 6 19.92 -28.02 3.02
C ALA A 6 18.79 -27.07 3.39
N ALA A 7 17.86 -27.43 4.29
CA ALA A 7 16.77 -26.58 4.74
C ALA A 7 17.30 -25.35 5.52
N ALA A 8 18.25 -25.54 6.42
CA ALA A 8 18.87 -24.42 7.14
C ALA A 8 19.56 -23.44 6.18
N TRP A 9 20.33 -23.95 5.22
CA TRP A 9 21.01 -23.13 4.22
C TRP A 9 20.01 -22.32 3.36
N ILE A 10 18.88 -22.93 2.96
CA ILE A 10 17.83 -22.22 2.21
C ILE A 10 17.24 -21.09 3.04
N LEU A 11 16.89 -21.35 4.30
CA LEU A 11 16.32 -20.34 5.20
C LEU A 11 17.30 -19.19 5.45
N ASP A 12 18.58 -19.47 5.63
CA ASP A 12 19.61 -18.44 5.82
C ASP A 12 19.89 -17.63 4.54
N SER A 13 19.58 -18.18 3.37
CA SER A 13 19.71 -17.48 2.08
C SER A 13 18.51 -16.58 1.76
N LEU A 14 17.42 -16.64 2.54
CA LEU A 14 16.26 -15.78 2.33
C LEU A 14 16.56 -14.35 2.75
N ALA A 15 16.12 -13.39 1.94
CA ALA A 15 16.15 -11.98 2.30
C ALA A 15 15.04 -11.59 3.30
N THR A 16 14.02 -12.44 3.48
CA THR A 16 12.96 -12.26 4.46
C THR A 16 13.44 -12.71 5.82
N ALA A 17 13.28 -11.87 6.85
CA ALA A 17 13.59 -12.24 8.22
C ALA A 17 12.54 -13.23 8.73
N VAL A 18 13.00 -14.38 9.21
CA VAL A 18 12.17 -15.49 9.69
C VAL A 18 12.56 -15.85 11.13
N LEU A 19 11.54 -15.93 12.02
CA LEU A 19 11.66 -16.43 13.37
C LEU A 19 10.68 -17.58 13.58
N VAL A 20 11.01 -18.48 14.51
CA VAL A 20 10.07 -19.49 14.97
C VAL A 20 9.96 -19.38 16.49
N PHE A 21 8.73 -19.34 16.98
CA PHE A 21 8.39 -19.32 18.39
C PHE A 21 7.72 -20.63 18.79
N ASP A 22 8.02 -21.11 19.99
CA ASP A 22 7.32 -22.23 20.61
C ASP A 22 5.99 -21.79 21.28
N GLU A 23 5.28 -22.73 21.90
CA GLU A 23 4.03 -22.49 22.63
C GLU A 23 4.19 -21.51 23.80
N SER A 24 5.40 -21.35 24.33
CA SER A 24 5.75 -20.42 25.42
C SER A 24 6.14 -19.04 24.91
N THR A 25 5.96 -18.75 23.61
CA THR A 25 6.41 -17.52 22.95
C THR A 25 7.91 -17.28 23.04
N THR A 26 8.69 -18.36 23.15
CA THR A 26 10.14 -18.35 23.19
C THR A 26 10.71 -18.60 21.79
N VAL A 27 11.74 -17.86 21.40
CA VAL A 27 12.38 -18.05 20.09
C VAL A 27 13.18 -19.33 20.06
N VAL A 28 12.84 -20.24 19.16
CA VAL A 28 13.55 -21.50 18.93
C VAL A 28 14.45 -21.45 17.70
N TYR A 29 14.15 -20.58 16.75
CA TYR A 29 14.94 -20.40 15.53
C TYR A 29 14.82 -18.98 14.99
N LEU A 30 15.88 -18.50 14.36
CA LEU A 30 15.87 -17.34 13.49
C LEU A 30 16.93 -17.48 12.39
N ASN A 31 16.66 -16.90 11.21
CA ASN A 31 17.57 -16.92 10.08
C ASN A 31 18.53 -15.72 10.07
N HIS A 32 19.52 -15.75 9.17
CA HIS A 32 20.51 -14.68 9.03
C HIS A 32 19.88 -13.30 8.72
N ALA A 33 18.82 -13.24 7.90
CA ALA A 33 18.14 -11.98 7.62
C ALA A 33 17.53 -11.36 8.90
N CYS A 34 17.09 -12.19 9.85
CA CYS A 34 16.60 -11.74 11.14
C CYS A 34 17.72 -11.23 12.04
N GLU A 35 18.91 -11.88 12.04
CA GLU A 35 20.09 -11.38 12.77
C GLU A 35 20.46 -9.95 12.31
N VAL A 36 20.46 -9.74 10.99
CA VAL A 36 20.72 -8.42 10.41
C VAL A 36 19.64 -7.40 10.80
N LEU A 37 18.36 -7.82 10.78
CA LEU A 37 17.24 -6.94 11.10
C LEU A 37 17.24 -6.48 12.55
N PHE A 38 17.56 -7.38 13.49
CA PHE A 38 17.60 -7.08 14.92
C PHE A 38 18.98 -6.61 15.41
N ALA A 39 20.01 -6.66 14.58
CA ALA A 39 21.41 -6.41 14.95
C ALA A 39 21.91 -7.32 16.10
N HIS A 40 21.34 -8.53 16.22
CA HIS A 40 21.67 -9.50 17.25
C HIS A 40 21.86 -10.88 16.62
N SER A 41 22.84 -11.64 17.12
CA SER A 41 23.07 -13.01 16.64
C SER A 41 22.05 -14.01 17.19
N ALA A 42 21.80 -15.08 16.45
CA ALA A 42 20.90 -16.16 16.85
C ALA A 42 21.20 -16.71 18.25
N ARG A 43 22.47 -16.78 18.63
CA ARG A 43 22.91 -17.25 19.95
C ARG A 43 22.42 -16.39 21.12
N HIS A 44 22.17 -15.09 20.88
CA HIS A 44 21.67 -14.17 21.89
C HIS A 44 20.16 -14.07 21.91
N VAL A 45 19.49 -14.47 20.84
CA VAL A 45 18.03 -14.35 20.66
C VAL A 45 17.30 -15.66 20.94
N CYS A 46 17.85 -16.80 20.49
CA CYS A 46 17.26 -18.10 20.79
C CYS A 46 17.22 -18.39 22.29
N GLY A 47 16.10 -18.92 22.75
CA GLY A 47 15.82 -19.19 24.16
C GLY A 47 15.28 -17.99 24.94
N ARG A 48 15.14 -16.81 24.32
CA ARG A 48 14.47 -15.65 24.95
C ARG A 48 13.01 -15.58 24.57
N SER A 49 12.20 -15.10 25.49
CA SER A 49 10.78 -14.85 25.21
C SER A 49 10.61 -13.58 24.36
N VAL A 50 9.48 -13.49 23.68
CA VAL A 50 9.11 -12.28 22.91
C VAL A 50 9.13 -11.02 23.79
N HIS A 51 8.80 -11.13 25.07
CA HIS A 51 8.79 -10.02 26.03
C HIS A 51 10.19 -9.51 26.41
N GLU A 52 11.20 -10.34 26.29
CA GLU A 52 12.61 -9.94 26.53
C GLU A 52 13.24 -9.31 25.29
N LEU A 53 12.73 -9.63 24.11
CA LEU A 53 13.27 -9.18 22.83
C LEU A 53 12.66 -7.85 22.38
N ILE A 54 11.40 -7.60 22.70
CA ILE A 54 10.61 -6.47 22.21
C ILE A 54 9.92 -5.80 23.39
N ARG A 55 10.15 -4.50 23.59
CA ARG A 55 9.58 -3.77 24.73
C ARG A 55 8.05 -3.68 24.68
N ASN A 56 7.49 -3.43 23.50
CA ASN A 56 6.04 -3.36 23.25
C ASN A 56 5.49 -4.69 22.68
N SER A 57 5.86 -5.77 23.33
CA SER A 57 5.65 -7.15 22.85
C SER A 57 4.21 -7.64 22.95
N GLU A 58 3.32 -6.96 23.66
CA GLU A 58 1.94 -7.43 23.94
C GLU A 58 1.18 -7.78 22.64
N VAL A 59 1.22 -6.86 21.66
CA VAL A 59 0.53 -7.08 20.37
C VAL A 59 1.09 -8.28 19.63
N LEU A 60 2.42 -8.47 19.65
CA LEU A 60 3.06 -9.61 18.99
C LEU A 60 2.75 -10.92 19.71
N ALA A 61 2.78 -10.90 21.05
CA ALA A 61 2.43 -12.05 21.88
C ALA A 61 0.98 -12.47 21.68
N ASP A 62 0.05 -11.53 21.59
CA ASP A 62 -1.38 -11.81 21.31
C ASP A 62 -1.55 -12.48 19.95
N HIS A 63 -0.87 -12.02 18.91
CA HIS A 63 -0.92 -12.65 17.60
C HIS A 63 -0.28 -14.05 17.58
N LEU A 64 0.83 -14.26 18.31
CA LEU A 64 1.42 -15.58 18.48
C LEU A 64 0.42 -16.55 19.12
N MET A 65 -0.16 -16.15 20.24
CA MET A 65 -1.14 -16.97 20.98
C MET A 65 -2.40 -17.22 20.15
N GLN A 66 -2.92 -16.19 19.46
CA GLN A 66 -4.06 -16.34 18.57
C GLN A 66 -3.79 -17.36 17.47
N THR A 67 -2.59 -17.28 16.83
CA THR A 67 -2.19 -18.20 15.75
C THR A 67 -2.07 -19.65 16.27
N LEU A 68 -1.53 -19.85 17.48
CA LEU A 68 -1.44 -21.17 18.11
C LEU A 68 -2.83 -21.76 18.39
N VAL A 69 -3.76 -20.95 18.90
CA VAL A 69 -5.10 -21.41 19.27
C VAL A 69 -5.99 -21.64 18.06
N THR A 70 -5.92 -20.77 17.06
CA THR A 70 -6.82 -20.85 15.89
C THR A 70 -6.29 -21.74 14.79
N GLU A 71 -4.99 -22.04 14.80
CA GLU A 71 -4.27 -22.74 13.70
C GLU A 71 -4.44 -22.05 12.34
N GLN A 72 -4.66 -20.72 12.35
CA GLN A 72 -4.86 -19.94 11.14
C GLN A 72 -3.71 -18.96 10.93
N VAL A 73 -3.36 -18.73 9.66
CA VAL A 73 -2.41 -17.71 9.28
C VAL A 73 -2.98 -16.33 9.58
N THR A 74 -2.22 -15.51 10.32
CA THR A 74 -2.61 -14.12 10.60
C THR A 74 -1.56 -13.14 10.06
N LEU A 75 -2.02 -11.95 9.67
CA LEU A 75 -1.18 -10.89 9.12
C LEU A 75 -1.38 -9.59 9.91
N HIS A 76 -0.29 -9.02 10.43
CA HIS A 76 -0.29 -7.71 11.06
C HIS A 76 0.60 -6.74 10.27
N ARG A 77 0.02 -5.63 9.78
CA ARG A 77 0.72 -4.64 8.96
C ARG A 77 1.14 -3.43 9.77
N GLY A 78 2.36 -2.95 9.53
CA GLY A 78 2.86 -1.72 10.14
C GLY A 78 3.12 -1.83 11.64
N CYS A 79 3.38 -3.03 12.14
CA CYS A 79 3.75 -3.27 13.53
C CYS A 79 5.04 -2.51 13.86
N LEU A 80 5.04 -1.75 14.95
CA LEU A 80 6.24 -1.13 15.50
C LEU A 80 6.87 -2.10 16.50
N LEU A 81 8.10 -2.50 16.27
CA LEU A 81 8.90 -3.30 17.20
C LEU A 81 9.90 -2.39 17.91
N GLU A 82 9.72 -2.20 19.19
CA GLU A 82 10.65 -1.43 20.04
C GLU A 82 11.74 -2.37 20.58
N LEU A 83 12.92 -2.29 19.98
CA LEU A 83 14.05 -3.13 20.35
C LEU A 83 14.85 -2.49 21.48
N PRO A 84 15.30 -3.25 22.51
CA PRO A 84 16.04 -2.69 23.65
C PRO A 84 17.34 -1.97 23.27
N ASP A 85 18.10 -2.53 22.32
CA ASP A 85 19.45 -2.12 21.98
C ASP A 85 19.63 -1.71 20.50
N ALA A 86 18.51 -1.50 19.76
CA ALA A 86 18.52 -1.12 18.36
C ALA A 86 17.40 -0.09 18.09
N PRO A 87 17.45 0.62 16.96
CA PRO A 87 16.37 1.52 16.55
C PRO A 87 15.05 0.77 16.36
N ASP A 88 13.96 1.46 16.67
CA ASP A 88 12.63 0.93 16.45
C ASP A 88 12.43 0.52 14.99
N LEU A 89 11.80 -0.63 14.80
CA LEU A 89 11.55 -1.21 13.49
C LEU A 89 10.06 -1.23 13.18
N ARG A 90 9.68 -0.65 12.04
CA ARG A 90 8.32 -0.84 11.52
C ARG A 90 8.32 -1.98 10.50
N VAL A 91 7.54 -3.02 10.79
CA VAL A 91 7.49 -4.26 10.00
C VAL A 91 6.07 -4.70 9.69
N ASN A 92 5.92 -5.46 8.62
CA ASN A 92 4.75 -6.30 8.41
C ASN A 92 5.09 -7.69 8.91
N CYS A 93 4.23 -8.27 9.75
CA CYS A 93 4.39 -9.59 10.32
C CYS A 93 3.37 -10.55 9.73
N ASN A 94 3.83 -11.72 9.29
CA ASN A 94 2.98 -12.83 8.89
C ASN A 94 3.23 -13.99 9.85
N PHE A 95 2.19 -14.49 10.50
CA PHE A 95 2.24 -15.56 11.49
C PHE A 95 1.63 -16.82 10.87
N THR A 96 2.42 -17.86 10.78
CA THR A 96 2.01 -19.16 10.20
C THR A 96 2.15 -20.25 11.25
N PRO A 97 1.08 -20.98 11.59
CA PRO A 97 1.17 -22.11 12.49
C PRO A 97 1.98 -23.23 11.80
N VAL A 98 2.92 -23.79 12.51
CA VAL A 98 3.77 -24.89 12.04
C VAL A 98 3.95 -25.92 13.17
N THR A 99 4.37 -27.13 12.81
CA THR A 99 4.68 -28.19 13.79
C THR A 99 6.15 -28.55 13.63
N ASP A 100 6.86 -28.64 14.73
CA ASP A 100 8.26 -29.05 14.73
C ASP A 100 8.42 -30.56 14.47
N ALA A 101 9.68 -31.04 14.40
CA ALA A 101 9.97 -32.44 14.17
C ALA A 101 9.57 -33.37 15.33
N ALA A 102 9.32 -32.81 16.52
CA ALA A 102 8.84 -33.54 17.70
C ALA A 102 7.32 -33.54 17.81
N GLY A 103 6.60 -32.87 16.91
CA GLY A 103 5.16 -32.74 16.92
C GLY A 103 4.65 -31.61 17.81
N GLN A 104 5.52 -30.67 18.23
CA GLN A 104 5.12 -29.53 19.06
C GLN A 104 4.62 -28.38 18.18
N ALA A 105 3.57 -27.69 18.63
CA ALA A 105 3.04 -26.55 17.93
C ALA A 105 4.00 -25.36 18.06
N CYS A 106 4.25 -24.70 16.93
CA CYS A 106 5.11 -23.53 16.83
C CYS A 106 4.46 -22.50 15.93
N VAL A 107 4.96 -21.27 15.98
CA VAL A 107 4.58 -20.21 15.05
C VAL A 107 5.80 -19.73 14.29
N LEU A 108 5.74 -19.83 12.97
CA LEU A 108 6.71 -19.20 12.09
C LEU A 108 6.27 -17.77 11.83
N VAL A 109 7.15 -16.81 12.11
CA VAL A 109 6.91 -15.37 11.91
C VAL A 109 7.85 -14.86 10.83
N GLU A 110 7.26 -14.34 9.74
CA GLU A 110 8.00 -13.63 8.71
C GLU A 110 7.89 -12.13 8.98
N LEU A 111 9.04 -11.46 9.02
CA LEU A 111 9.12 -10.00 9.20
C LEU A 111 9.62 -9.36 7.92
N ARG A 112 8.88 -8.35 7.43
CA ARG A 112 9.31 -7.51 6.33
C ARG A 112 9.36 -6.07 6.78
N LYS A 113 10.55 -5.46 6.73
CA LYS A 113 10.73 -4.04 7.02
C LYS A 113 9.85 -3.22 6.10
N VAL A 114 9.08 -2.28 6.68
CA VAL A 114 8.33 -1.29 5.91
C VAL A 114 9.26 -0.15 5.56
N ASP A 115 9.63 -0.05 4.29
CA ASP A 115 10.43 1.04 3.78
C ASP A 115 9.52 2.25 3.58
N TYR A 116 9.55 3.18 4.54
CA TYR A 116 8.68 4.37 4.55
C TYR A 116 8.99 5.32 3.39
N HIS A 117 10.25 5.37 2.97
CA HIS A 117 10.65 6.24 1.86
C HIS A 117 10.02 5.83 0.53
N LEU A 118 9.99 4.54 0.22
CA LEU A 118 9.35 4.04 -1.00
C LEU A 118 7.82 4.28 -1.02
N ARG A 119 7.17 4.25 0.14
CA ARG A 119 5.71 4.55 0.22
C ARG A 119 5.43 6.03 0.05
N ILE A 120 6.23 6.90 0.68
CA ILE A 120 6.08 8.35 0.53
C ILE A 120 6.32 8.74 -0.92
N GLU A 121 7.38 8.26 -1.56
CA GLU A 121 7.66 8.52 -2.98
C GLU A 121 6.53 8.04 -3.90
N GLN A 122 5.95 6.87 -3.63
CA GLN A 122 4.81 6.36 -4.40
C GLN A 122 3.53 7.18 -4.18
N GLU A 123 3.23 7.58 -2.94
CA GLU A 123 2.08 8.43 -2.62
C GLU A 123 2.24 9.84 -3.20
N GLU A 124 3.42 10.44 -3.12
CA GLU A 124 3.73 11.73 -3.75
C GLU A 124 3.65 11.66 -5.27
N HIS A 125 4.12 10.57 -5.87
CA HIS A 125 4.02 10.38 -7.32
C HIS A 125 2.58 10.24 -7.80
N LEU A 126 1.73 9.53 -7.06
CA LEU A 126 0.29 9.41 -7.34
C LEU A 126 -0.43 10.74 -7.21
N ILE A 127 -0.14 11.51 -6.17
CA ILE A 127 -0.72 12.85 -5.95
C ILE A 127 -0.31 13.79 -7.09
N THR A 128 0.97 13.79 -7.45
CA THR A 128 1.49 14.62 -8.54
C THR A 128 0.86 14.26 -9.89
N GLN A 129 0.67 12.97 -10.15
CA GLN A 129 0.03 12.48 -11.37
C GLN A 129 -1.46 12.86 -11.44
N GLN A 130 -2.18 12.80 -10.31
CA GLN A 130 -3.57 13.25 -10.22
C GLN A 130 -3.69 14.77 -10.45
N GLN A 131 -2.80 15.56 -9.85
CA GLN A 131 -2.76 17.01 -10.03
C GLN A 131 -2.49 17.39 -11.48
N ALA A 132 -1.49 16.77 -12.11
CA ALA A 132 -1.16 17.00 -13.52
C ALA A 132 -2.34 16.66 -14.45
N THR A 133 -3.06 15.58 -14.17
CA THR A 133 -4.26 15.18 -14.93
C THR A 133 -5.38 16.21 -14.76
N HIS A 134 -5.60 16.70 -13.55
CA HIS A 134 -6.63 17.71 -13.26
C HIS A 134 -6.30 19.05 -13.96
N ASP A 135 -5.03 19.46 -13.94
CA ASP A 135 -4.59 20.69 -14.61
C ASP A 135 -4.72 20.60 -16.13
N LEU A 136 -4.41 19.45 -16.73
CA LEU A 136 -4.63 19.18 -18.15
C LEU A 136 -6.12 19.27 -18.52
N ILE A 137 -7.00 18.63 -17.75
CA ILE A 137 -8.46 18.69 -17.99
C ILE A 137 -8.96 20.13 -17.90
N ARG A 138 -8.50 20.88 -16.92
CA ARG A 138 -8.87 22.28 -16.74
C ARG A 138 -8.38 23.16 -17.89
N GLY A 139 -7.14 22.94 -18.35
CA GLY A 139 -6.58 23.62 -19.52
C GLY A 139 -7.38 23.33 -20.79
N LEU A 140 -7.67 22.05 -21.07
CA LEU A 140 -8.50 21.63 -22.20
C LEU A 140 -9.92 22.22 -22.13
N ALA A 141 -10.53 22.25 -20.94
CA ALA A 141 -11.86 22.86 -20.77
C ALA A 141 -11.85 24.34 -21.16
N HIS A 142 -10.81 25.09 -20.78
CA HIS A 142 -10.67 26.49 -21.19
C HIS A 142 -10.47 26.65 -22.70
N GLU A 143 -9.65 25.81 -23.32
CA GLU A 143 -9.40 25.86 -24.78
C GLU A 143 -10.62 25.45 -25.60
N ILE A 144 -11.50 24.57 -25.09
CA ILE A 144 -12.75 24.19 -25.74
C ILE A 144 -13.82 25.29 -25.54
N LYS A 145 -13.89 25.92 -24.39
CA LYS A 145 -14.86 27.02 -24.13
C LYS A 145 -14.67 28.21 -25.07
N ASN A 146 -13.44 28.51 -25.46
CA ASN A 146 -13.14 29.63 -26.35
C ASN A 146 -13.77 29.48 -27.76
N PRO A 147 -13.58 28.36 -28.52
CA PRO A 147 -14.22 28.19 -29.81
C PRO A 147 -15.75 28.06 -29.69
N LEU A 148 -16.27 27.44 -28.60
CA LEU A 148 -17.71 27.38 -28.35
C LEU A 148 -18.31 28.77 -28.15
N GLY A 149 -17.60 29.67 -27.46
CA GLY A 149 -18.01 31.09 -27.33
C GLY A 149 -18.03 31.80 -28.68
N GLY A 150 -17.05 31.54 -29.55
CA GLY A 150 -17.00 32.05 -30.92
C GLY A 150 -18.16 31.53 -31.78
N LEU A 151 -18.43 30.25 -31.76
CA LEU A 151 -19.56 29.62 -32.49
C LEU A 151 -20.92 30.20 -32.05
N ARG A 152 -21.10 30.30 -30.74
CA ARG A 152 -22.31 30.92 -30.17
C ARG A 152 -22.49 32.35 -30.63
N GLY A 153 -21.42 33.17 -30.54
CA GLY A 153 -21.45 34.57 -30.96
C GLY A 153 -21.78 34.73 -32.46
N ALA A 154 -21.17 33.90 -33.31
CA ALA A 154 -21.43 33.88 -34.75
C ALA A 154 -22.90 33.47 -35.04
N ALA A 155 -23.44 32.46 -34.36
CA ALA A 155 -24.81 32.04 -34.51
C ALA A 155 -25.82 33.16 -34.08
N GLN A 156 -25.51 33.88 -32.99
CA GLN A 156 -26.31 35.01 -32.53
C GLN A 156 -26.30 36.21 -33.51
N LEU A 157 -25.17 36.47 -34.18
CA LEU A 157 -25.08 37.49 -35.21
C LEU A 157 -25.90 37.10 -36.44
N LEU A 158 -25.76 35.83 -36.89
CA LEU A 158 -26.55 35.25 -37.98
C LEU A 158 -28.07 35.35 -37.68
N GLU A 159 -28.50 35.01 -36.48
CA GLU A 159 -29.91 35.07 -36.07
C GLU A 159 -30.52 36.47 -36.23
N ARG A 160 -29.71 37.51 -36.05
CA ARG A 160 -30.16 38.93 -36.23
C ARG A 160 -30.29 39.36 -37.70
N GLU A 161 -29.51 38.74 -38.58
CA GLU A 161 -29.46 39.07 -40.01
C GLU A 161 -30.42 38.25 -40.85
N ILE A 162 -30.82 37.09 -40.39
CA ILE A 162 -31.72 36.16 -41.08
C ILE A 162 -33.16 36.69 -40.97
N ARG A 163 -33.88 36.67 -42.09
CA ARG A 163 -35.30 37.08 -42.17
C ARG A 163 -36.25 35.88 -42.37
N GLU A 164 -35.72 34.70 -42.63
CA GLU A 164 -36.51 33.49 -42.89
C GLU A 164 -36.69 32.70 -41.59
N ASP A 165 -37.92 32.46 -41.16
CA ASP A 165 -38.27 31.78 -39.91
C ASP A 165 -37.66 30.34 -39.84
N ALA A 166 -37.59 29.65 -40.97
CA ALA A 166 -37.02 28.31 -41.04
C ALA A 166 -35.53 28.27 -40.73
N LEU A 167 -34.77 29.35 -40.97
CA LEU A 167 -33.33 29.45 -40.68
C LEU A 167 -33.07 29.88 -39.23
N HIS A 168 -34.01 30.54 -38.58
CA HIS A 168 -33.93 30.86 -37.17
C HIS A 168 -33.88 29.61 -36.28
N GLU A 169 -34.60 28.55 -36.64
CA GLU A 169 -34.57 27.29 -35.91
C GLU A 169 -33.16 26.70 -35.85
N TYR A 170 -32.40 26.75 -36.98
CA TYR A 170 -31.04 26.22 -37.02
C TYR A 170 -30.07 27.04 -36.17
N THR A 171 -30.18 28.38 -36.14
CA THR A 171 -29.32 29.20 -35.29
C THR A 171 -29.60 28.99 -33.81
N GLN A 172 -30.85 28.79 -33.42
CA GLN A 172 -31.24 28.45 -32.06
C GLN A 172 -30.70 27.10 -31.61
N ILE A 173 -30.71 26.08 -32.47
CA ILE A 173 -30.11 24.78 -32.19
C ILE A 173 -28.60 24.91 -31.96
N ILE A 174 -27.90 25.69 -32.80
CA ILE A 174 -26.43 25.88 -32.64
C ILE A 174 -26.14 26.62 -31.31
N ILE A 175 -26.89 27.63 -30.95
CA ILE A 175 -26.72 28.36 -29.69
C ILE A 175 -26.99 27.44 -28.49
N ALA A 176 -28.08 26.67 -28.52
CA ALA A 176 -28.43 25.76 -27.44
C ALA A 176 -27.37 24.67 -27.23
N GLU A 177 -26.83 24.09 -28.32
CA GLU A 177 -25.82 23.04 -28.21
C GLU A 177 -24.47 23.61 -27.77
N ALA A 178 -24.08 24.82 -28.19
CA ALA A 178 -22.91 25.51 -27.72
C ALA A 178 -23.00 25.80 -26.20
N ASP A 179 -24.17 26.25 -25.71
CA ASP A 179 -24.41 26.47 -24.29
C ASP A 179 -24.41 25.19 -23.48
N ARG A 180 -24.96 24.11 -24.02
CA ARG A 180 -24.94 22.79 -23.40
C ARG A 180 -23.51 22.24 -23.26
N LEU A 181 -22.70 22.32 -24.31
CA LEU A 181 -21.29 21.89 -24.27
C LEU A 181 -20.47 22.72 -23.30
N ARG A 182 -20.73 24.03 -23.22
CA ARG A 182 -20.08 24.90 -22.26
C ARG A 182 -20.42 24.54 -20.82
N ALA A 183 -21.69 24.26 -20.53
CA ALA A 183 -22.14 23.82 -19.21
C ALA A 183 -21.52 22.49 -18.80
N LEU A 184 -21.32 21.53 -19.74
CA LEU A 184 -20.60 20.27 -19.47
C LEU A 184 -19.13 20.52 -19.08
N MET A 185 -18.48 21.49 -19.73
CA MET A 185 -17.10 21.86 -19.39
C MET A 185 -16.98 22.61 -18.06
N ASP A 186 -18.05 23.26 -17.57
CA ASP A 186 -18.05 23.93 -16.26
C ASP A 186 -18.17 22.94 -15.09
N ASN A 187 -18.63 21.72 -15.36
CA ASN A 187 -18.82 20.65 -14.36
C ASN A 187 -17.65 19.63 -14.33
N MET A 188 -16.62 19.83 -15.12
CA MET A 188 -15.39 19.03 -15.13
C MET A 188 -14.28 19.67 -14.29
#